data_ec67fdb5195b4f39c215b768bcb9328d
#
_entry.id   ec67fdb5195b4f39c215b768bcb9328d
#
_cell.length_a   1.000
_cell.length_b   1.000
_cell.length_c   1.000
_cell.angle_alpha   90.00
_cell.angle_beta   90.00
_cell.angle_gamma   90.00
#
_symmetry.space_group_name_H-M   'P 1'
#
loop_
_entity.id
_entity.type
_entity.pdbx_description
1 polymer ?
#
loop_
_entity_poly.entity_id
_entity_poly.type
_entity_poly.pdbx_seq_one_letter_code
_entity_poly.pdbx_strand_id
1 'polypeptide(L)'
;MVGMPYRYFYDCEFIEDGRTIDLVSIGVVDEHGREFYAISTEFDPAPAVPWVRRNVLDRLPSPGHPAWRSRQRIREDLYQFLTEPLAGEEMELWAWYAAYDHVVLAQLWGRMPDLPRAIPRFSKDLRQLWDDRGRPPLPASTQQRHDALVDARHNLARWRVLQG
;
A
#
# COMPACT_ATOMS: atom_id res chain seq x y z
N MET A 1 22.81 18.45 6.96
CA MET A 1 22.66 17.35 5.96
C MET A 1 21.29 16.73 6.10
N VAL A 2 20.53 16.72 5.03
CA VAL A 2 19.28 15.96 4.99
C VAL A 2 19.68 14.48 4.88
N GLY A 3 19.29 13.65 5.86
CA GLY A 3 19.53 12.23 5.81
C GLY A 3 18.77 11.58 4.64
N MET A 4 19.19 10.39 4.21
CA MET A 4 18.47 9.61 3.22
C MET A 4 17.09 9.24 3.78
N PRO A 5 16.01 9.42 3.02
CA PRO A 5 14.68 9.05 3.50
C PRO A 5 14.55 7.54 3.64
N TYR A 6 13.71 7.11 4.57
CA TYR A 6 13.35 5.70 4.72
C TYR A 6 12.18 5.41 3.79
N ARG A 7 12.34 4.46 2.87
CA ARG A 7 11.38 4.22 1.80
C ARG A 7 10.53 2.98 2.03
N TYR A 8 9.24 3.16 1.81
CA TYR A 8 8.25 2.08 1.80
C TYR A 8 7.60 1.99 0.43
N PHE A 9 7.30 0.77 0.02
CA PHE A 9 6.59 0.44 -1.21
C PHE A 9 5.34 -0.32 -0.82
N TYR A 10 4.19 0.12 -1.29
CA TYR A 10 2.93 -0.45 -0.82
C TYR A 10 1.90 -0.54 -1.93
N ASP A 11 0.88 -1.33 -1.66
CA ASP A 11 -0.28 -1.49 -2.51
C ASP A 11 -1.49 -1.74 -1.64
N CYS A 12 -2.64 -1.20 -2.03
CA CYS A 12 -3.92 -1.43 -1.39
C CYS A 12 -4.88 -2.09 -2.37
N GLU A 13 -5.61 -3.09 -1.91
CA GLU A 13 -6.81 -3.55 -2.57
C GLU A 13 -8.00 -2.85 -1.92
N PHE A 14 -8.95 -2.42 -2.74
CA PHE A 14 -10.08 -1.62 -2.27
C PHE A 14 -11.33 -1.85 -3.11
N ILE A 15 -12.47 -1.48 -2.53
CA ILE A 15 -13.75 -1.45 -3.22
C ILE A 15 -14.14 0.01 -3.44
N GLU A 16 -14.47 0.37 -4.67
CA GLU A 16 -14.91 1.71 -4.99
C GLU A 16 -16.27 1.70 -5.70
N ASP A 17 -17.04 2.76 -5.48
CA ASP A 17 -18.36 2.93 -6.06
C ASP A 17 -18.51 4.22 -6.90
N GLY A 18 -17.39 4.90 -7.18
CA GLY A 18 -17.33 6.17 -7.88
C GLY A 18 -17.50 7.40 -6.97
N ARG A 19 -17.77 7.20 -5.68
CA ARG A 19 -17.91 8.27 -4.68
C ARG A 19 -17.04 8.03 -3.45
N THR A 20 -16.90 6.79 -3.04
CA THR A 20 -16.10 6.37 -1.89
C THR A 20 -15.15 5.27 -2.29
N ILE A 21 -14.10 5.12 -1.50
CA ILE A 21 -13.08 4.09 -1.66
C ILE A 21 -12.86 3.44 -0.30
N ASP A 22 -12.96 2.10 -0.23
CA ASP A 22 -12.96 1.36 1.03
C ASP A 22 -11.86 0.30 1.04
N LEU A 23 -11.01 0.32 2.07
CA LEU A 23 -9.88 -0.60 2.20
C LEU A 23 -10.34 -2.03 2.34
N VAL A 24 -9.80 -2.91 1.51
CA VAL A 24 -9.89 -4.37 1.66
C VAL A 24 -8.60 -4.89 2.31
N SER A 25 -7.45 -4.62 1.70
CA SER A 25 -6.16 -5.09 2.21
C SER A 25 -5.05 -4.12 1.87
N ILE A 26 -3.96 -4.18 2.65
CA ILE A 26 -2.77 -3.37 2.45
C ILE A 26 -1.53 -4.24 2.63
N GLY A 27 -0.60 -4.13 1.68
CA GLY A 27 0.73 -4.72 1.77
C GLY A 27 1.78 -3.62 1.72
N VAL A 28 2.79 -3.71 2.57
CA VAL A 28 3.88 -2.75 2.64
C VAL A 28 5.20 -3.49 2.75
N VAL A 29 6.19 -3.07 1.99
CA VAL A 29 7.56 -3.56 2.11
C VAL A 29 8.52 -2.38 2.18
N ASP A 30 9.67 -2.56 2.83
CA ASP A 30 10.74 -1.59 2.80
C ASP A 30 11.94 -2.09 1.97
N GLU A 31 12.97 -1.28 1.84
CA GLU A 31 14.19 -1.64 1.12
C GLU A 31 15.01 -2.74 1.81
N HIS A 32 14.73 -3.02 3.08
CA HIS A 32 15.52 -3.92 3.94
C HIS A 32 14.87 -5.28 4.15
N GLY A 33 13.73 -5.54 3.50
CA GLY A 33 13.03 -6.81 3.55
C GLY A 33 11.99 -6.94 4.65
N ARG A 34 11.69 -5.87 5.40
CA ARG A 34 10.56 -5.89 6.35
C ARG A 34 9.25 -5.83 5.57
N GLU A 35 8.26 -6.57 6.02
CA GLU A 35 6.98 -6.69 5.33
C GLU A 35 5.81 -6.55 6.30
N PHE A 36 4.72 -5.95 5.82
CA PHE A 36 3.46 -5.81 6.54
C PHE A 36 2.32 -6.24 5.62
N TYR A 37 1.37 -7.00 6.14
CA TYR A 37 0.18 -7.40 5.40
C TYR A 37 -1.02 -7.44 6.35
N ALA A 38 -2.10 -6.77 5.97
CA ALA A 38 -3.33 -6.78 6.76
C ALA A 38 -4.57 -6.73 5.85
N ILE A 39 -5.63 -7.36 6.32
CA ILE A 39 -6.93 -7.41 5.64
C ILE A 39 -7.98 -6.87 6.62
N SER A 40 -8.77 -5.91 6.15
CA SER A 40 -9.84 -5.33 6.97
C SER A 40 -10.99 -6.31 7.19
N THR A 41 -11.45 -6.42 8.42
CA THR A 41 -12.68 -7.16 8.74
C THR A 41 -13.95 -6.32 8.54
N GLU A 42 -13.80 -5.06 8.11
CA GLU A 42 -14.89 -4.07 8.19
C GLU A 42 -15.32 -3.52 6.81
N PHE A 43 -14.77 -4.00 5.70
CA PHE A 43 -15.25 -3.55 4.39
C PHE A 43 -16.61 -4.19 4.05
N ASP A 44 -17.43 -3.43 3.31
CA ASP A 44 -18.68 -3.94 2.74
C ASP A 44 -18.42 -4.53 1.35
N PRO A 45 -18.61 -5.83 1.14
CA PRO A 45 -18.38 -6.44 -0.18
C PRO A 45 -19.51 -6.16 -1.19
N ALA A 46 -20.66 -5.61 -0.75
CA ALA A 46 -21.82 -5.46 -1.61
C ALA A 46 -21.56 -4.61 -2.86
N PRO A 47 -20.85 -3.47 -2.80
CA PRO A 47 -20.57 -2.65 -3.99
C PRO A 47 -19.54 -3.25 -4.95
N ALA A 48 -18.85 -4.34 -4.57
CA ALA A 48 -17.79 -4.92 -5.39
C ALA A 48 -18.33 -5.41 -6.72
N VAL A 49 -17.74 -4.94 -7.82
CA VAL A 49 -18.06 -5.44 -9.16
C VAL A 49 -17.57 -6.88 -9.33
N PRO A 50 -18.13 -7.67 -10.29
CA PRO A 50 -17.76 -9.08 -10.45
C PRO A 50 -16.25 -9.34 -10.61
N TRP A 51 -15.55 -8.45 -11.30
CA TRP A 51 -14.11 -8.56 -11.48
C TRP A 51 -13.36 -8.51 -10.13
N VAL A 52 -13.72 -7.54 -9.27
CA VAL A 52 -13.11 -7.40 -7.93
C VAL A 52 -13.43 -8.62 -7.06
N ARG A 53 -14.67 -9.13 -7.12
CA ARG A 53 -15.03 -10.34 -6.38
C ARG A 53 -14.14 -11.51 -6.75
N ARG A 54 -13.98 -11.79 -8.04
CA ARG A 54 -13.20 -12.92 -8.52
C ARG A 54 -11.70 -12.77 -8.32
N ASN A 55 -11.18 -11.57 -8.53
CA ASN A 55 -9.73 -11.35 -8.61
C ASN A 55 -9.14 -10.85 -7.29
N VAL A 56 -9.95 -10.33 -6.39
CA VAL A 56 -9.52 -9.82 -5.09
C VAL A 56 -10.17 -10.59 -3.95
N LEU A 57 -11.50 -10.49 -3.79
CA LEU A 57 -12.18 -11.01 -2.61
C LEU A 57 -12.11 -12.52 -2.49
N ASP A 58 -12.34 -13.25 -3.58
CA ASP A 58 -12.33 -14.72 -3.59
C ASP A 58 -10.93 -15.30 -3.36
N ARG A 59 -9.90 -14.48 -3.47
CA ARG A 59 -8.50 -14.89 -3.29
C ARG A 59 -7.90 -14.51 -1.95
N LEU A 60 -8.69 -13.87 -1.08
CA LEU A 60 -8.23 -13.54 0.27
C LEU A 60 -7.99 -14.80 1.09
N PRO A 61 -7.03 -14.76 2.03
CA PRO A 61 -6.85 -15.87 2.97
C PRO A 61 -8.13 -16.20 3.73
N SER A 62 -8.20 -17.43 4.26
CA SER A 62 -9.33 -17.85 5.07
C SER A 62 -9.54 -16.94 6.29
N PRO A 63 -10.78 -16.83 6.81
CA PRO A 63 -11.10 -15.92 7.93
C PRO A 63 -10.26 -16.09 9.20
N GLY A 64 -9.68 -17.28 9.41
CA GLY A 64 -8.80 -17.53 10.55
C GLY A 64 -7.36 -17.04 10.38
N HIS A 65 -7.00 -16.53 9.20
CA HIS A 65 -5.64 -16.05 8.95
C HIS A 65 -5.33 -14.79 9.78
N PRO A 66 -4.14 -14.67 10.39
CA PRO A 66 -3.81 -13.56 11.29
C PRO A 66 -3.73 -12.18 10.61
N ALA A 67 -3.74 -12.12 9.28
CA ALA A 67 -3.79 -10.84 8.56
C ALA A 67 -5.13 -10.11 8.74
N TRP A 68 -6.22 -10.82 9.04
CA TRP A 68 -7.53 -10.21 9.27
C TRP A 68 -7.54 -9.44 10.58
N ARG A 69 -7.79 -8.13 10.50
CA ARG A 69 -7.78 -7.20 11.64
C ARG A 69 -8.85 -6.14 11.47
N SER A 70 -9.33 -5.57 12.58
CA SER A 70 -10.16 -4.37 12.53
C SER A 70 -9.38 -3.20 11.93
N ARG A 71 -10.07 -2.19 11.40
CA ARG A 71 -9.43 -0.96 10.89
C ARG A 71 -8.58 -0.29 11.96
N GLN A 72 -9.07 -0.26 13.20
CA GLN A 72 -8.30 0.29 14.32
C GLN A 72 -6.99 -0.47 14.52
N ARG A 73 -7.03 -1.79 14.50
CA ARG A 73 -5.83 -2.62 14.66
C ARG A 73 -4.86 -2.45 13.50
N ILE A 74 -5.37 -2.39 12.27
CA ILE A 74 -4.53 -2.11 11.09
C ILE A 74 -3.83 -0.77 11.26
N ARG A 75 -4.55 0.28 11.66
CA ARG A 75 -3.99 1.62 11.89
C ARG A 75 -2.86 1.59 12.91
N GLU A 76 -3.07 0.95 14.04
CA GLU A 76 -2.08 0.88 15.12
C GLU A 76 -0.84 0.07 14.70
N ASP A 77 -1.05 -1.09 14.13
CA ASP A 77 0.04 -1.98 13.71
C ASP A 77 0.83 -1.38 12.53
N LEU A 78 0.14 -0.75 11.59
CA LEU A 78 0.78 -0.09 10.45
C LEU A 78 1.59 1.12 10.90
N TYR A 79 1.07 1.94 11.80
CA TYR A 79 1.81 3.07 12.36
C TYR A 79 3.10 2.62 13.04
N GLN A 80 3.03 1.58 13.84
CA GLN A 80 4.20 1.00 14.49
C GLN A 80 5.21 0.49 13.46
N PHE A 81 4.75 -0.27 12.47
CA PHE A 81 5.60 -0.80 11.40
C PHE A 81 6.34 0.31 10.65
N LEU A 82 5.63 1.38 10.32
CA LEU A 82 6.18 2.49 9.54
C LEU A 82 7.15 3.37 10.36
N THR A 83 6.90 3.55 11.65
CA THR A 83 7.68 4.50 12.45
C THR A 83 8.83 3.88 13.24
N GLU A 84 8.76 2.59 13.53
CA GLU A 84 9.75 1.90 14.34
C GLU A 84 11.20 2.07 13.87
N PRO A 85 11.53 1.94 12.57
CA PRO A 85 12.91 2.05 12.11
C PRO A 85 13.39 3.48 11.81
N LEU A 86 12.57 4.52 11.96
CA LEU A 86 12.86 5.83 11.39
C LEU A 86 14.06 6.57 12.01
N ALA A 87 14.35 6.38 13.29
CA ALA A 87 15.51 6.98 13.95
C ALA A 87 15.76 8.47 13.58
N GLY A 88 14.67 9.27 13.44
CA GLY A 88 14.75 10.68 13.04
C GLY A 88 14.77 10.94 11.52
N GLU A 89 14.78 9.91 10.70
CA GLU A 89 14.72 10.05 9.25
C GLU A 89 13.29 10.33 8.78
N GLU A 90 13.18 10.99 7.64
CA GLU A 90 11.89 11.19 6.97
C GLU A 90 11.46 9.91 6.25
N MET A 91 10.15 9.73 6.13
CA MET A 91 9.54 8.61 5.43
C MET A 91 9.13 9.01 4.03
N GLU A 92 9.38 8.13 3.05
CA GLU A 92 8.77 8.19 1.72
C GLU A 92 7.85 7.00 1.52
N LEU A 93 6.68 7.26 0.96
CA LEU A 93 5.71 6.24 0.54
C LEU A 93 5.66 6.21 -0.99
N TRP A 94 5.75 5.02 -1.57
CA TRP A 94 5.74 4.80 -3.01
C TRP A 94 4.69 3.76 -3.38
N ALA A 95 3.89 4.05 -4.41
CA ALA A 95 2.92 3.12 -4.96
C ALA A 95 2.75 3.35 -6.47
N TRP A 96 2.08 2.43 -7.14
CA TRP A 96 1.75 2.54 -8.57
C TRP A 96 0.32 3.10 -8.70
N TYR A 97 0.14 4.22 -9.38
CA TYR A 97 -1.09 5.03 -9.33
C TYR A 97 -1.42 5.46 -7.89
N ALA A 98 -0.43 6.00 -7.23
CA ALA A 98 -0.38 6.19 -5.79
C ALA A 98 -1.51 7.04 -5.18
N ALA A 99 -2.19 7.86 -5.98
CA ALA A 99 -3.28 8.72 -5.47
C ALA A 99 -4.39 7.90 -4.79
N TYR A 100 -4.76 6.78 -5.38
CA TYR A 100 -5.81 5.91 -4.83
C TYR A 100 -5.35 5.22 -3.56
N ASP A 101 -4.15 4.63 -3.58
CA ASP A 101 -3.56 3.95 -2.42
C ASP A 101 -3.37 4.93 -1.25
N HIS A 102 -2.93 6.15 -1.55
CA HIS A 102 -2.71 7.15 -0.51
C HIS A 102 -4.00 7.54 0.20
N VAL A 103 -5.09 7.75 -0.52
CA VAL A 103 -6.40 8.07 0.07
C VAL A 103 -6.87 6.92 0.96
N VAL A 104 -6.78 5.69 0.48
CA VAL A 104 -7.19 4.50 1.24
C VAL A 104 -6.38 4.36 2.52
N LEU A 105 -5.07 4.56 2.44
CA LEU A 105 -4.19 4.54 3.60
C LEU A 105 -4.55 5.65 4.60
N ALA A 106 -4.67 6.88 4.11
CA ALA A 106 -4.96 8.04 4.97
C ALA A 106 -6.30 7.91 5.70
N GLN A 107 -7.30 7.31 5.08
CA GLN A 107 -8.62 7.08 5.68
C GLN A 107 -8.58 6.20 6.94
N LEU A 108 -7.52 5.43 7.16
CA LEU A 108 -7.34 4.69 8.42
C LEU A 108 -7.31 5.61 9.64
N TRP A 109 -6.84 6.84 9.47
CA TRP A 109 -6.79 7.87 10.51
C TRP A 109 -7.97 8.84 10.46
N GLY A 110 -8.69 8.90 9.36
CA GLY A 110 -9.82 9.78 9.18
C GLY A 110 -9.63 10.77 8.04
N ARG A 111 -9.70 12.07 8.33
CA ARG A 111 -9.52 13.14 7.35
C ARG A 111 -8.03 13.38 7.11
N MET A 112 -7.69 14.08 6.05
CA MET A 112 -6.31 14.45 5.75
C MET A 112 -5.57 15.10 6.94
N PRO A 113 -6.17 16.03 7.70
CA PRO A 113 -5.50 16.62 8.86
C PRO A 113 -5.28 15.67 10.02
N ASP A 114 -6.00 14.55 10.06
CA ASP A 114 -5.89 13.55 11.14
C ASP A 114 -4.71 12.61 10.93
N LEU A 115 -4.08 12.65 9.76
CA LEU A 115 -2.91 11.83 9.45
C LEU A 115 -1.75 12.17 10.40
N PRO A 116 -1.10 11.19 11.03
CA PRO A 116 0.04 11.44 11.92
C PRO A 116 1.16 12.20 11.21
N ARG A 117 1.84 13.06 11.95
CA ARG A 117 2.89 13.93 11.40
C ARG A 117 4.03 13.16 10.74
N ALA A 118 4.35 11.98 11.25
CA ALA A 118 5.42 11.14 10.69
C ALA A 118 5.07 10.58 9.31
N ILE A 119 3.78 10.47 8.97
CA ILE A 119 3.33 9.92 7.68
C ILE A 119 3.18 11.04 6.67
N PRO A 120 3.80 10.94 5.48
CA PRO A 120 3.67 11.95 4.44
C PRO A 120 2.23 12.19 4.00
N ARG A 121 1.90 13.43 3.63
CA ARG A 121 0.56 13.78 3.13
C ARG A 121 0.35 13.39 1.67
N PHE A 122 1.33 12.79 1.04
CA PHE A 122 1.24 12.27 -0.32
C PHE A 122 2.13 11.06 -0.47
N SER A 123 1.81 10.22 -1.42
CA SER A 123 2.66 9.13 -1.86
C SER A 123 3.28 9.48 -3.20
N LYS A 124 4.55 9.14 -3.36
CA LYS A 124 5.25 9.26 -4.64
C LYS A 124 4.74 8.17 -5.59
N ASP A 125 4.64 8.52 -6.87
CA ASP A 125 4.03 7.63 -7.85
C ASP A 125 5.09 6.98 -8.74
N LEU A 126 5.20 5.66 -8.64
CA LEU A 126 6.09 4.85 -9.49
C LEU A 126 5.71 4.96 -10.98
N ARG A 127 4.40 5.13 -11.27
CA ARG A 127 3.93 5.30 -12.64
C ARG A 127 4.48 6.60 -13.25
N GLN A 128 4.50 7.67 -12.47
CA GLN A 128 5.11 8.94 -12.88
C GLN A 128 6.62 8.79 -13.06
N LEU A 129 7.30 8.17 -12.09
CA LEU A 129 8.74 7.94 -12.19
C LEU A 129 9.11 7.15 -13.45
N TRP A 130 8.32 6.15 -13.79
CA TRP A 130 8.50 5.37 -15.02
C TRP A 130 8.39 6.24 -16.28
N ASP A 131 7.40 7.14 -16.33
CA ASP A 131 7.28 8.10 -17.42
C ASP A 131 8.51 9.02 -17.51
N ASP A 132 8.92 9.57 -16.37
CA ASP A 132 10.05 10.51 -16.30
C ASP A 132 11.37 9.85 -16.72
N ARG A 133 11.48 8.53 -16.58
CA ARG A 133 12.67 7.74 -16.98
C ARG A 133 12.58 7.18 -18.39
N GLY A 134 11.60 7.61 -19.19
CA GLY A 134 11.47 7.18 -20.58
C GLY A 134 10.88 5.78 -20.77
N ARG A 135 10.18 5.28 -19.77
CA ARG A 135 9.47 3.99 -19.81
C ARG A 135 10.36 2.79 -20.11
N PRO A 136 11.43 2.57 -19.33
CA PRO A 136 12.27 1.38 -19.53
C PRO A 136 11.47 0.08 -19.25
N PRO A 137 11.91 -1.07 -19.77
CA PRO A 137 11.30 -2.34 -19.43
C PRO A 137 11.29 -2.58 -17.91
N LEU A 138 10.15 -2.99 -17.38
CA LEU A 138 9.99 -3.29 -15.96
C LEU A 138 9.89 -4.80 -15.72
N PRO A 139 10.29 -5.28 -14.53
CA PRO A 139 10.18 -6.69 -14.21
C PRO A 139 8.71 -7.11 -14.22
N ALA A 140 8.43 -8.27 -14.81
CA ALA A 140 7.10 -8.87 -14.76
C ALA A 140 6.82 -9.42 -13.37
N SER A 141 5.56 -9.37 -12.94
CA SER A 141 5.14 -10.09 -11.74
C SER A 141 5.07 -11.58 -12.05
N THR A 142 5.83 -12.37 -11.32
CA THR A 142 5.84 -13.84 -11.46
C THR A 142 4.85 -14.53 -10.53
N GLN A 143 4.20 -13.78 -9.66
CA GLN A 143 3.27 -14.26 -8.65
C GLN A 143 1.85 -13.77 -8.92
N GLN A 144 0.92 -14.24 -8.12
CA GLN A 144 -0.48 -13.87 -8.24
C GLN A 144 -0.66 -12.36 -8.06
N ARG A 145 -1.20 -11.69 -9.09
CA ARG A 145 -1.57 -10.28 -9.04
C ARG A 145 -2.79 -10.07 -8.15
N HIS A 146 -2.97 -8.83 -7.69
CA HIS A 146 -4.08 -8.39 -6.84
C HIS A 146 -4.06 -9.00 -5.44
N ASP A 147 -2.89 -9.46 -5.02
CA ASP A 147 -2.55 -9.65 -3.62
C ASP A 147 -1.72 -8.43 -3.20
N ALA A 148 -2.16 -7.70 -2.20
CA ALA A 148 -1.54 -6.42 -1.83
C ALA A 148 -0.07 -6.56 -1.45
N LEU A 149 0.32 -7.62 -0.77
CA LEU A 149 1.74 -7.84 -0.41
C LEU A 149 2.58 -8.21 -1.63
N VAL A 150 2.07 -9.08 -2.49
CA VAL A 150 2.75 -9.44 -3.76
C VAL A 150 2.95 -8.20 -4.63
N ASP A 151 1.92 -7.36 -4.75
CA ASP A 151 1.99 -6.14 -5.55
C ASP A 151 2.91 -5.09 -4.91
N ALA A 152 2.98 -5.01 -3.59
CA ALA A 152 3.95 -4.16 -2.88
C ALA A 152 5.40 -4.59 -3.16
N ARG A 153 5.69 -5.90 -3.12
CA ARG A 153 7.01 -6.44 -3.49
C ARG A 153 7.36 -6.12 -4.94
N HIS A 154 6.40 -6.21 -5.83
CA HIS A 154 6.57 -5.86 -7.25
C HIS A 154 6.88 -4.37 -7.42
N ASN A 155 6.25 -3.50 -6.63
CA ASN A 155 6.55 -2.08 -6.62
C ASN A 155 7.99 -1.79 -6.19
N LEU A 156 8.51 -2.48 -5.20
CA LEU A 156 9.93 -2.38 -4.82
C LEU A 156 10.85 -2.80 -5.98
N ALA A 157 10.53 -3.89 -6.66
CA ALA A 157 11.31 -4.35 -7.82
C ALA A 157 11.30 -3.32 -8.96
N ARG A 158 10.16 -2.70 -9.24
CA ARG A 158 10.03 -1.61 -10.21
C ARG A 158 10.91 -0.42 -9.84
N TRP A 159 10.84 0.00 -8.59
CA TRP A 159 11.62 1.14 -8.11
C TRP A 159 13.13 0.89 -8.25
N ARG A 160 13.60 -0.30 -7.93
CA ARG A 160 15.03 -0.67 -8.07
C ARG A 160 15.54 -0.52 -9.51
N VAL A 161 14.70 -0.82 -10.49
CA VAL A 161 15.03 -0.58 -11.91
C VAL A 161 15.04 0.92 -12.23
N LEU A 162 14.04 1.66 -11.73
CA LEU A 162 13.82 3.06 -12.10
C LEU A 162 14.79 4.05 -11.45
N GLN A 163 15.37 3.72 -10.32
CA GLN A 163 16.32 4.60 -9.67
C GLN A 163 17.73 4.55 -10.29
N GLY A 164 18.05 3.45 -10.98
CA GLY A 164 19.35 3.27 -11.66
C GLY A 164 19.53 4.18 -12.81
#